data_6bbdb750bb8ff9bdbce2dc680f97d394
#
_entry.id   6bbdb750bb8ff9bdbce2dc680f97d394
#
_cell.length_a   1.000
_cell.length_b   1.000
_cell.length_c   1.000
_cell.angle_alpha   90.00
_cell.angle_beta   90.00
_cell.angle_gamma   90.00
#
_symmetry.space_group_name_H-M   'P 1'
#
loop_
_entity.id
_entity.type
_entity.pdbx_description
1 polymer ?
#
loop_
_entity_poly.entity_id
_entity_poly.type
_entity_poly.pdbx_seq_one_letter_code
_entity_poly.pdbx_strand_id
1 'polypeptide(L)'
;SNETITRKGDVQMKKWIVILFAMLPSLAMAAGANVPLDKANNDLSDKASLQNGAKLFMNYCFACHSTQYQRYERVANDLEIPVDLMKENLIFDPEAKIGDLMENAIPEESAAKWFGAPPPDLTLVARVRGTDWLYTYLRSFYADPSRPFGVNNIVFPSVGMPHVLEELQGIPQPVFETKMVDGEEHKVVVGTKTDGTGELHTEEYDRAVRDLVNFLEYSGDPVKLEG
;
A
#
# COMPACT_ATOMS: atom_id res chain seq x y z
N SER A 1 11.52 -48.25 49.68
CA SER A 1 11.34 -48.42 48.20
C SER A 1 10.58 -47.29 47.56
N ASN A 2 10.64 -46.06 48.09
CA ASN A 2 9.90 -44.90 47.54
C ASN A 2 10.77 -43.83 46.87
N GLU A 3 12.08 -43.95 46.84
CA GLU A 3 12.96 -42.91 46.26
C GLU A 3 13.30 -43.08 44.78
N THR A 4 12.99 -44.22 44.19
CA THR A 4 13.38 -44.51 42.79
C THR A 4 12.34 -44.06 41.75
N ILE A 5 11.10 -43.78 42.17
CA ILE A 5 10.01 -43.41 41.27
C ILE A 5 10.01 -41.91 40.96
N THR A 6 10.38 -41.07 41.92
CA THR A 6 10.42 -39.61 41.76
C THR A 6 11.52 -39.11 40.80
N ARG A 7 12.67 -39.81 40.76
CA ARG A 7 13.80 -39.40 39.88
C ARG A 7 13.57 -39.68 38.40
N LYS A 8 12.75 -40.68 38.02
CA LYS A 8 12.44 -40.98 36.61
C LYS A 8 11.44 -40.01 36.03
N GLY A 9 10.48 -39.52 36.78
CA GLY A 9 9.49 -38.52 36.34
C GLY A 9 10.12 -37.17 36.04
N ASP A 10 11.05 -36.71 36.87
CA ASP A 10 11.71 -35.40 36.72
C ASP A 10 12.62 -35.34 35.50
N VAL A 11 13.30 -36.43 35.14
CA VAL A 11 14.17 -36.51 33.98
C VAL A 11 13.34 -36.56 32.69
N GLN A 12 12.18 -37.23 32.74
CA GLN A 12 11.27 -37.30 31.60
C GLN A 12 10.63 -35.95 31.33
N MET A 13 10.17 -35.25 32.35
CA MET A 13 9.57 -33.91 32.24
C MET A 13 10.55 -32.85 31.71
N LYS A 14 11.81 -32.91 32.16
CA LYS A 14 12.88 -32.02 31.66
C LYS A 14 13.19 -32.27 30.19
N LYS A 15 13.10 -33.52 29.70
CA LYS A 15 13.27 -33.84 28.27
C LYS A 15 12.13 -33.28 27.40
N TRP A 16 10.89 -33.30 27.90
CA TRP A 16 9.76 -32.72 27.18
C TRP A 16 9.79 -31.19 27.14
N ILE A 17 10.27 -30.54 28.22
CA ILE A 17 10.45 -29.08 28.24
C ILE A 17 11.52 -28.62 27.23
N VAL A 18 12.61 -29.38 27.09
CA VAL A 18 13.67 -29.08 26.11
C VAL A 18 13.17 -29.28 24.68
N ILE A 19 12.34 -30.29 24.42
CA ILE A 19 11.74 -30.52 23.08
C ILE A 19 10.69 -29.45 22.77
N LEU A 20 9.92 -28.98 23.75
CA LEU A 20 8.95 -27.90 23.56
C LEU A 20 9.63 -26.56 23.23
N PHE A 21 10.81 -26.31 23.80
CA PHE A 21 11.59 -25.09 23.53
C PHE A 21 12.31 -25.15 22.17
N ALA A 22 12.62 -26.33 21.64
CA ALA A 22 13.21 -26.53 20.32
C ALA A 22 12.19 -26.40 19.17
N MET A 23 10.88 -26.40 19.49
CA MET A 23 9.78 -26.18 18.52
C MET A 23 9.23 -24.74 18.55
N LEU A 24 9.93 -23.78 19.16
CA LEU A 24 9.62 -22.38 18.91
C LEU A 24 9.86 -22.14 17.42
N PRO A 25 8.81 -21.81 16.64
CA PRO A 25 9.01 -21.40 15.28
C PRO A 25 9.99 -20.22 15.34
N SER A 26 11.10 -20.33 14.64
CA SER A 26 11.87 -19.16 14.29
C SER A 26 10.84 -18.18 13.71
N LEU A 27 10.51 -17.13 14.45
CA LEU A 27 9.83 -15.97 13.93
C LEU A 27 10.73 -15.51 12.76
N ALA A 28 10.41 -15.98 11.56
CA ALA A 28 10.93 -15.40 10.36
C ALA A 28 10.49 -13.93 10.45
N MET A 29 11.38 -13.11 10.96
CA MET A 29 11.29 -11.67 10.71
C MET A 29 11.27 -11.58 9.19
N ALA A 30 10.09 -11.37 8.64
CA ALA A 30 9.98 -10.81 7.30
C ALA A 30 10.67 -9.43 7.41
N ALA A 31 11.99 -9.45 7.29
CA ALA A 31 12.78 -8.27 7.05
C ALA A 31 12.26 -7.75 5.71
N GLY A 32 11.28 -6.84 5.76
CA GLY A 32 10.96 -6.01 4.63
C GLY A 32 12.29 -5.47 4.14
N ALA A 33 12.60 -5.70 2.86
CA ALA A 33 13.83 -5.22 2.29
C ALA A 33 14.02 -3.77 2.73
N ASN A 34 15.19 -3.44 3.32
CA ASN A 34 15.56 -2.08 3.65
C ASN A 34 15.82 -1.34 2.32
N VAL A 35 14.73 -1.06 1.63
CA VAL A 35 14.75 -0.29 0.38
C VAL A 35 14.80 1.17 0.79
N PRO A 36 15.78 1.96 0.30
CA PRO A 36 15.77 3.39 0.49
C PRO A 36 14.47 3.99 -0.02
N LEU A 37 13.82 4.81 0.80
CA LEU A 37 12.57 5.47 0.44
C LEU A 37 12.87 6.85 -0.15
N ASP A 38 12.23 7.16 -1.26
CA ASP A 38 12.25 8.49 -1.86
C ASP A 38 11.41 9.45 -1.04
N LYS A 39 11.85 10.71 -0.96
CA LYS A 39 11.12 11.75 -0.26
C LYS A 39 9.91 12.22 -1.08
N ALA A 40 8.72 12.09 -0.50
CA ALA A 40 7.49 12.57 -1.12
C ALA A 40 7.45 14.10 -1.22
N ASN A 41 8.03 14.79 -0.22
CA ASN A 41 8.02 16.27 -0.13
C ASN A 41 6.60 16.83 -0.25
N ASN A 42 5.69 16.28 0.55
CA ASN A 42 4.29 16.69 0.60
C ASN A 42 4.13 18.14 1.06
N ASP A 43 3.11 18.80 0.52
CA ASP A 43 2.71 20.15 0.91
C ASP A 43 1.18 20.22 1.00
N LEU A 44 0.65 20.18 2.21
CA LEU A 44 -0.80 20.27 2.44
C LEU A 44 -1.37 21.66 2.18
N SER A 45 -0.53 22.69 2.04
CA SER A 45 -0.97 24.04 1.66
C SER A 45 -1.25 24.18 0.16
N ASP A 46 -0.72 23.25 -0.67
CA ASP A 46 -0.96 23.22 -2.11
C ASP A 46 -2.34 22.61 -2.43
N LYS A 47 -3.35 23.47 -2.47
CA LYS A 47 -4.73 23.06 -2.78
C LYS A 47 -4.86 22.42 -4.16
N ALA A 48 -4.13 22.89 -5.15
CA ALA A 48 -4.17 22.31 -6.50
C ALA A 48 -3.66 20.87 -6.49
N SER A 49 -2.57 20.59 -5.77
CA SER A 49 -2.05 19.24 -5.56
C SER A 49 -3.08 18.36 -4.86
N LEU A 50 -3.70 18.84 -3.78
CA LEU A 50 -4.74 18.09 -3.05
C LEU A 50 -5.96 17.78 -3.91
N GLN A 51 -6.43 18.73 -4.72
CA GLN A 51 -7.55 18.54 -5.65
C GLN A 51 -7.20 17.51 -6.74
N ASN A 52 -6.00 17.59 -7.33
CA ASN A 52 -5.54 16.61 -8.30
C ASN A 52 -5.37 15.23 -7.66
N GLY A 53 -4.83 15.16 -6.45
CA GLY A 53 -4.73 13.93 -5.67
C GLY A 53 -6.08 13.28 -5.39
N ALA A 54 -7.09 14.07 -5.02
CA ALA A 54 -8.46 13.59 -4.85
C ALA A 54 -9.04 13.03 -6.14
N LYS A 55 -8.83 13.73 -7.28
CA LYS A 55 -9.23 13.26 -8.60
C LYS A 55 -8.57 11.93 -8.96
N LEU A 56 -7.26 11.80 -8.76
CA LEU A 56 -6.53 10.57 -9.03
C LEU A 56 -7.01 9.43 -8.13
N PHE A 57 -7.24 9.70 -6.85
CA PHE A 57 -7.77 8.72 -5.91
C PHE A 57 -9.13 8.19 -6.36
N MET A 58 -10.07 9.07 -6.71
CA MET A 58 -11.40 8.65 -7.15
C MET A 58 -11.36 7.85 -8.44
N ASN A 59 -10.48 8.20 -9.39
CA ASN A 59 -10.42 7.52 -10.69
C ASN A 59 -9.66 6.19 -10.67
N TYR A 60 -8.61 6.05 -9.83
CA TYR A 60 -7.72 4.89 -9.88
C TYR A 60 -7.77 4.01 -8.63
N CYS A 61 -8.19 4.53 -7.47
CA CYS A 61 -8.10 3.83 -6.20
C CYS A 61 -9.46 3.47 -5.61
N PHE A 62 -10.44 4.37 -5.74
CA PHE A 62 -11.72 4.28 -5.04
C PHE A 62 -12.56 3.07 -5.45
N ALA A 63 -12.42 2.58 -6.67
CA ALA A 63 -13.10 1.37 -7.11
C ALA A 63 -12.79 0.15 -6.20
N CYS A 64 -11.59 0.11 -5.60
CA CYS A 64 -11.15 -0.99 -4.74
C CYS A 64 -10.94 -0.56 -3.27
N HIS A 65 -10.57 0.69 -3.02
CA HIS A 65 -10.22 1.20 -1.70
C HIS A 65 -11.16 2.31 -1.26
N SER A 66 -11.83 2.11 -0.14
CA SER A 66 -12.59 3.19 0.52
C SER A 66 -11.67 4.11 1.32
N THR A 67 -12.15 5.31 1.58
CA THR A 67 -11.74 6.17 2.70
C THR A 67 -12.95 6.39 3.60
N GLN A 68 -13.43 5.31 4.20
CA GLN A 68 -14.74 5.20 4.86
C GLN A 68 -14.96 6.13 6.04
N TYR A 69 -13.90 6.75 6.56
CA TYR A 69 -14.02 7.73 7.66
C TYR A 69 -14.04 9.17 7.16
N GLN A 70 -14.00 9.39 5.83
CA GLN A 70 -14.21 10.69 5.21
C GLN A 70 -15.62 10.84 4.65
N ARG A 71 -16.12 12.08 4.60
CA ARG A 71 -17.34 12.44 3.88
C ARG A 71 -17.00 13.26 2.64
N TYR A 72 -17.71 13.04 1.55
CA TYR A 72 -17.55 13.83 0.33
C TYR A 72 -17.66 15.34 0.60
N GLU A 73 -18.64 15.76 1.41
CA GLU A 73 -18.84 17.17 1.77
C GLU A 73 -17.62 17.75 2.51
N ARG A 74 -17.04 17.00 3.45
CA ARG A 74 -15.85 17.44 4.17
C ARG A 74 -14.66 17.60 3.23
N VAL A 75 -14.42 16.65 2.36
CA VAL A 75 -13.35 16.71 1.35
C VAL A 75 -13.58 17.89 0.40
N ALA A 76 -14.81 18.09 -0.08
CA ALA A 76 -15.15 19.22 -0.94
C ALA A 76 -14.83 20.56 -0.29
N ASN A 77 -15.25 20.74 0.97
CA ASN A 77 -15.03 21.98 1.71
C ASN A 77 -13.54 22.22 2.00
N ASP A 78 -12.84 21.23 2.53
CA ASP A 78 -11.43 21.33 2.92
C ASP A 78 -10.51 21.60 1.70
N LEU A 79 -10.82 20.98 0.57
CA LEU A 79 -10.06 21.13 -0.66
C LEU A 79 -10.56 22.27 -1.56
N GLU A 80 -11.57 23.01 -1.12
CA GLU A 80 -12.16 24.13 -1.89
C GLU A 80 -12.71 23.69 -3.27
N ILE A 81 -13.25 22.47 -3.33
CA ILE A 81 -13.92 21.93 -4.51
C ILE A 81 -15.40 22.32 -4.45
N PRO A 82 -15.93 23.07 -5.42
CA PRO A 82 -17.36 23.37 -5.46
C PRO A 82 -18.21 22.10 -5.40
N VAL A 83 -19.27 22.12 -4.60
CA VAL A 83 -20.11 20.93 -4.37
C VAL A 83 -20.67 20.35 -5.67
N ASP A 84 -21.04 21.20 -6.64
CA ASP A 84 -21.55 20.73 -7.92
C ASP A 84 -20.48 20.02 -8.72
N LEU A 85 -19.23 20.52 -8.73
CA LEU A 85 -18.09 19.85 -9.36
C LEU A 85 -17.72 18.55 -8.65
N MET A 86 -17.82 18.51 -7.31
CA MET A 86 -17.63 17.28 -6.55
C MET A 86 -18.63 16.20 -6.96
N LYS A 87 -19.92 16.55 -7.04
CA LYS A 87 -20.98 15.63 -7.45
C LYS A 87 -20.84 15.17 -8.89
N GLU A 88 -20.49 16.07 -9.79
CA GLU A 88 -20.39 15.76 -11.21
C GLU A 88 -19.17 14.91 -11.56
N ASN A 89 -18.02 15.14 -10.89
CA ASN A 89 -16.74 14.60 -11.32
C ASN A 89 -16.08 13.60 -10.35
N LEU A 90 -16.50 13.58 -9.08
CA LEU A 90 -15.84 12.79 -8.04
C LEU A 90 -16.79 11.88 -7.24
N ILE A 91 -18.10 11.93 -7.49
CA ILE A 91 -19.08 11.00 -6.91
C ILE A 91 -19.63 10.14 -8.04
N PHE A 92 -19.13 8.91 -8.16
CA PHE A 92 -19.46 8.03 -9.29
C PHE A 92 -20.69 7.16 -9.05
N ASP A 93 -21.13 7.00 -7.81
CA ASP A 93 -22.38 6.34 -7.48
C ASP A 93 -23.55 7.36 -7.61
N PRO A 94 -24.50 7.14 -8.54
CA PRO A 94 -25.62 8.05 -8.76
C PRO A 94 -26.56 8.16 -7.54
N GLU A 95 -26.55 7.19 -6.63
CA GLU A 95 -27.37 7.19 -5.42
C GLU A 95 -26.67 7.88 -4.24
N ALA A 96 -25.34 8.09 -4.33
CA ALA A 96 -24.57 8.71 -3.26
C ALA A 96 -24.86 10.22 -3.15
N LYS A 97 -24.92 10.69 -1.91
CA LYS A 97 -25.16 12.10 -1.56
C LYS A 97 -23.87 12.75 -1.08
N ILE A 98 -23.80 14.05 -1.21
CA ILE A 98 -22.63 14.83 -0.77
C ILE A 98 -22.26 14.62 0.71
N GLY A 99 -23.23 14.35 1.57
CA GLY A 99 -23.02 14.07 3.00
C GLY A 99 -22.62 12.64 3.33
N ASP A 100 -22.59 11.73 2.34
CA ASP A 100 -22.28 10.32 2.56
C ASP A 100 -20.79 10.10 2.81
N LEU A 101 -20.48 8.95 3.42
CA LEU A 101 -19.11 8.48 3.60
C LEU A 101 -18.53 8.01 2.25
N MET A 102 -17.23 8.14 2.12
CA MET A 102 -16.51 7.71 0.91
C MET A 102 -16.24 6.19 0.95
N GLU A 103 -17.31 5.44 0.79
CA GLU A 103 -17.30 3.98 0.74
C GLU A 103 -17.58 3.50 -0.68
N ASN A 104 -16.77 2.54 -1.16
CA ASN A 104 -17.03 1.91 -2.44
C ASN A 104 -18.07 0.78 -2.31
N ALA A 105 -18.62 0.37 -3.44
CA ALA A 105 -19.70 -0.62 -3.50
C ALA A 105 -19.22 -2.08 -3.56
N ILE A 106 -17.91 -2.37 -3.50
CA ILE A 106 -17.42 -3.75 -3.62
C ILE A 106 -17.69 -4.51 -2.32
N PRO A 107 -18.43 -5.64 -2.36
CA PRO A 107 -18.59 -6.49 -1.21
C PRO A 107 -17.24 -7.10 -0.81
N GLU A 108 -16.91 -7.06 0.49
CA GLU A 108 -15.63 -7.52 1.03
C GLU A 108 -15.32 -8.99 0.66
N GLU A 109 -16.33 -9.86 0.69
CA GLU A 109 -16.18 -11.26 0.26
C GLU A 109 -15.80 -11.41 -1.22
N SER A 110 -16.35 -10.55 -2.09
CA SER A 110 -16.05 -10.56 -3.52
C SER A 110 -14.63 -10.07 -3.76
N ALA A 111 -14.23 -8.98 -3.07
CA ALA A 111 -12.88 -8.45 -3.13
C ALA A 111 -11.84 -9.48 -2.65
N ALA A 112 -12.12 -10.19 -1.55
CA ALA A 112 -11.25 -11.26 -1.05
C ALA A 112 -11.07 -12.40 -2.07
N LYS A 113 -12.12 -12.77 -2.79
CA LYS A 113 -12.06 -13.81 -3.84
C LYS A 113 -11.26 -13.36 -5.05
N TRP A 114 -11.40 -12.10 -5.46
CA TRP A 114 -10.72 -11.57 -6.66
C TRP A 114 -9.25 -11.27 -6.44
N PHE A 115 -8.88 -10.78 -5.25
CA PHE A 115 -7.54 -10.28 -4.95
C PHE A 115 -6.76 -11.15 -3.94
N GLY A 116 -7.37 -12.21 -3.41
CA GLY A 116 -6.77 -13.06 -2.37
C GLY A 116 -6.88 -12.49 -0.95
N ALA A 117 -7.11 -11.18 -0.82
CA ALA A 117 -7.44 -10.47 0.41
C ALA A 117 -8.25 -9.22 0.06
N PRO A 118 -9.15 -8.74 0.94
CA PRO A 118 -9.87 -7.51 0.70
C PRO A 118 -8.89 -6.32 0.67
N PRO A 119 -9.03 -5.39 -0.31
CA PRO A 119 -8.26 -4.16 -0.30
C PRO A 119 -8.49 -3.37 1.00
N PRO A 120 -7.43 -2.89 1.66
CA PRO A 120 -7.59 -2.15 2.90
C PRO A 120 -8.22 -0.78 2.68
N ASP A 121 -8.93 -0.26 3.69
CA ASP A 121 -9.32 1.14 3.75
C ASP A 121 -8.09 2.06 3.79
N LEU A 122 -8.11 3.16 3.04
CA LEU A 122 -6.97 4.06 2.90
C LEU A 122 -7.07 5.34 3.69
N THR A 123 -8.13 5.53 4.50
CA THR A 123 -8.29 6.78 5.28
C THR A 123 -7.05 7.14 6.08
N LEU A 124 -6.45 6.16 6.76
CA LEU A 124 -5.30 6.38 7.65
C LEU A 124 -3.98 5.82 7.10
N VAL A 125 -3.93 5.43 5.83
CA VAL A 125 -2.76 4.72 5.28
C VAL A 125 -1.47 5.54 5.36
N ALA A 126 -1.54 6.85 5.16
CA ALA A 126 -0.37 7.72 5.26
C ALA A 126 0.15 7.85 6.70
N ARG A 127 -0.71 7.73 7.71
CA ARG A 127 -0.28 7.69 9.13
C ARG A 127 0.39 6.36 9.49
N VAL A 128 -0.09 5.26 8.90
CA VAL A 128 0.41 3.91 9.19
C VAL A 128 1.70 3.61 8.46
N ARG A 129 1.78 3.94 7.16
CA ARG A 129 2.91 3.61 6.29
C ARG A 129 3.92 4.75 6.15
N GLY A 130 3.47 5.98 6.27
CA GLY A 130 4.24 7.18 5.95
C GLY A 130 4.16 7.57 4.48
N THR A 131 4.27 8.87 4.22
CA THR A 131 4.17 9.44 2.85
C THR A 131 5.30 9.01 1.95
N ASP A 132 6.55 8.95 2.44
CA ASP A 132 7.72 8.50 1.69
C ASP A 132 7.57 7.04 1.24
N TRP A 133 6.98 6.19 2.11
CA TRP A 133 6.70 4.80 1.76
C TRP A 133 5.66 4.71 0.64
N LEU A 134 4.55 5.42 0.75
CA LEU A 134 3.48 5.43 -0.26
C LEU A 134 4.00 5.95 -1.60
N TYR A 135 4.77 7.02 -1.57
CA TYR A 135 5.37 7.63 -2.75
C TYR A 135 6.32 6.67 -3.47
N THR A 136 7.18 5.99 -2.71
CA THR A 136 8.10 5.01 -3.26
C THR A 136 7.36 3.77 -3.75
N TYR A 137 6.38 3.27 -2.99
CA TYR A 137 5.57 2.11 -3.33
C TYR A 137 4.87 2.26 -4.69
N LEU A 138 4.15 3.36 -4.89
CA LEU A 138 3.40 3.60 -6.13
C LEU A 138 4.29 3.79 -7.36
N ARG A 139 5.59 4.06 -7.16
CA ARG A 139 6.59 4.25 -8.22
C ARG A 139 7.50 3.03 -8.41
N SER A 140 7.28 1.96 -7.66
CA SER A 140 8.18 0.79 -7.61
C SER A 140 7.58 -0.49 -8.16
N PHE A 141 6.46 -0.41 -8.88
CA PHE A 141 5.91 -1.55 -9.61
C PHE A 141 6.81 -1.90 -10.79
N TYR A 142 6.92 -3.19 -11.09
CA TYR A 142 7.68 -3.71 -12.23
C TYR A 142 7.06 -4.99 -12.79
N ALA A 143 7.34 -5.28 -14.05
CA ALA A 143 6.88 -6.49 -14.74
C ALA A 143 7.45 -7.75 -14.07
N ASP A 144 6.57 -8.65 -13.65
CA ASP A 144 6.91 -9.96 -13.09
C ASP A 144 5.87 -10.99 -13.57
N PRO A 145 6.14 -11.69 -14.68
CA PRO A 145 5.20 -12.67 -15.23
C PRO A 145 4.89 -13.87 -14.31
N SER A 146 5.67 -14.05 -13.24
CA SER A 146 5.43 -15.11 -12.27
C SER A 146 4.28 -14.78 -11.30
N ARG A 147 3.83 -13.51 -11.27
CA ARG A 147 2.77 -13.03 -10.38
C ARG A 147 1.40 -13.06 -11.07
N PRO A 148 0.30 -13.25 -10.30
CA PRO A 148 -1.06 -13.35 -10.85
C PRO A 148 -1.48 -12.17 -11.73
N PHE A 149 -1.06 -10.94 -11.37
CA PHE A 149 -1.36 -9.72 -12.13
C PHE A 149 -0.20 -9.27 -13.04
N GLY A 150 0.82 -10.13 -13.23
CA GLY A 150 1.96 -9.83 -14.10
C GLY A 150 2.93 -8.77 -13.56
N VAL A 151 2.76 -8.34 -12.31
CA VAL A 151 3.56 -7.29 -11.67
C VAL A 151 3.98 -7.66 -10.26
N ASN A 152 5.08 -7.06 -9.81
CA ASN A 152 5.56 -7.12 -8.44
C ASN A 152 6.00 -5.71 -8.00
N ASN A 153 6.46 -5.56 -6.76
CA ASN A 153 6.84 -4.27 -6.21
C ASN A 153 8.13 -4.37 -5.39
N ILE A 154 9.04 -3.40 -5.56
CA ILE A 154 10.33 -3.39 -4.86
C ILE A 154 10.14 -3.17 -3.35
N VAL A 155 9.25 -2.24 -2.97
CA VAL A 155 9.01 -1.85 -1.57
C VAL A 155 8.15 -2.88 -0.85
N PHE A 156 7.26 -3.54 -1.58
CA PHE A 156 6.35 -4.55 -1.06
C PHE A 156 6.38 -5.82 -1.91
N PRO A 157 7.43 -6.65 -1.75
CA PRO A 157 7.57 -7.90 -2.51
C PRO A 157 6.36 -8.82 -2.35
N SER A 158 6.03 -9.53 -3.41
CA SER A 158 4.85 -10.41 -3.48
C SER A 158 3.52 -9.68 -3.35
N VAL A 159 3.47 -8.42 -3.79
CA VAL A 159 2.26 -7.59 -3.77
C VAL A 159 1.06 -8.30 -4.42
N GLY A 160 -0.10 -8.20 -3.76
CA GLY A 160 -1.37 -8.70 -4.28
C GLY A 160 -2.15 -7.65 -5.09
N MET A 161 -1.81 -6.36 -4.96
CA MET A 161 -2.42 -5.27 -5.70
C MET A 161 -1.87 -5.22 -7.13
N PRO A 162 -2.71 -5.11 -8.18
CA PRO A 162 -2.24 -4.83 -9.53
C PRO A 162 -1.65 -3.42 -9.64
N HIS A 163 -0.90 -3.17 -10.72
CA HIS A 163 -0.42 -1.81 -11.00
C HIS A 163 -1.55 -0.95 -11.59
N VAL A 164 -2.36 -0.37 -10.72
CA VAL A 164 -3.56 0.39 -11.12
C VAL A 164 -3.26 1.70 -11.86
N LEU A 165 -2.03 2.20 -11.78
CA LEU A 165 -1.57 3.40 -12.48
C LEU A 165 -0.80 3.07 -13.77
N GLU A 166 -0.94 1.85 -14.32
CA GLU A 166 -0.20 1.44 -15.51
C GLU A 166 -0.53 2.30 -16.75
N GLU A 167 -1.76 2.79 -16.87
CA GLU A 167 -2.14 3.72 -17.92
C GLU A 167 -1.26 4.98 -17.89
N LEU A 168 -0.97 5.49 -16.72
CA LEU A 168 -0.16 6.68 -16.52
C LEU A 168 1.35 6.43 -16.64
N GLN A 169 1.83 5.31 -16.07
CA GLN A 169 3.28 5.01 -15.98
C GLN A 169 3.79 4.07 -17.06
N GLY A 170 2.94 3.21 -17.61
CA GLY A 170 3.35 1.97 -18.26
C GLY A 170 3.68 0.89 -17.23
N ILE A 171 4.26 -0.22 -17.67
CA ILE A 171 4.74 -1.29 -16.78
C ILE A 171 6.27 -1.31 -16.81
N PRO A 172 6.94 -0.71 -15.81
CA PRO A 172 8.39 -0.63 -15.78
C PRO A 172 9.04 -2.02 -15.77
N GLN A 173 10.18 -2.14 -16.41
CA GLN A 173 10.97 -3.36 -16.43
C GLN A 173 11.93 -3.40 -15.23
N PRO A 174 12.14 -4.57 -14.60
CA PRO A 174 13.04 -4.69 -13.47
C PRO A 174 14.50 -4.56 -13.88
N VAL A 175 15.28 -3.84 -13.07
CA VAL A 175 16.75 -3.80 -13.15
C VAL A 175 17.30 -4.73 -12.08
N PHE A 176 18.14 -5.68 -12.48
CA PHE A 176 18.68 -6.70 -11.58
C PHE A 176 20.16 -6.46 -11.26
N GLU A 177 20.51 -6.79 -10.03
CA GLU A 177 21.91 -6.99 -9.60
C GLU A 177 22.08 -8.38 -8.97
N THR A 178 23.28 -8.94 -9.09
CA THR A 178 23.65 -10.15 -8.38
C THR A 178 24.24 -9.77 -7.03
N LYS A 179 23.65 -10.28 -5.94
CA LYS A 179 24.15 -10.09 -4.58
C LYS A 179 24.46 -11.43 -3.93
N MET A 180 25.56 -11.48 -3.18
CA MET A 180 25.89 -12.63 -2.34
C MET A 180 25.07 -12.58 -1.06
N VAL A 181 24.25 -13.61 -0.81
CA VAL A 181 23.48 -13.80 0.42
C VAL A 181 23.79 -15.21 0.93
N ASP A 182 24.28 -15.30 2.16
CA ASP A 182 24.66 -16.57 2.80
C ASP A 182 25.63 -17.45 1.97
N GLY A 183 26.47 -16.82 1.14
CA GLY A 183 27.45 -17.51 0.29
C GLY A 183 26.93 -17.97 -1.06
N GLU A 184 25.67 -17.70 -1.38
CA GLU A 184 25.04 -17.98 -2.67
C GLU A 184 24.76 -16.70 -3.47
N GLU A 185 24.84 -16.80 -4.81
CA GLU A 185 24.50 -15.70 -5.69
C GLU A 185 22.97 -15.60 -5.87
N HIS A 186 22.40 -14.45 -5.48
CA HIS A 186 20.99 -14.12 -5.68
C HIS A 186 20.82 -12.94 -6.63
N LYS A 187 19.93 -13.12 -7.60
CA LYS A 187 19.51 -12.04 -8.49
C LYS A 187 18.41 -11.24 -7.82
N VAL A 188 18.68 -9.98 -7.48
CA VAL A 188 17.73 -9.08 -6.79
C VAL A 188 17.37 -7.90 -7.66
N VAL A 189 16.11 -7.46 -7.57
CA VAL A 189 15.65 -6.24 -8.25
C VAL A 189 16.12 -5.04 -7.43
N VAL A 190 16.87 -4.13 -8.05
CA VAL A 190 17.45 -2.94 -7.40
C VAL A 190 16.85 -1.63 -7.92
N GLY A 191 16.06 -1.69 -8.97
CA GLY A 191 15.42 -0.53 -9.57
C GLY A 191 14.48 -0.94 -10.69
N THR A 192 13.89 0.05 -11.32
CA THR A 192 13.01 -0.12 -12.47
C THR A 192 13.41 0.81 -13.60
N LYS A 193 13.08 0.44 -14.81
CA LYS A 193 13.24 1.26 -16.00
C LYS A 193 11.90 1.37 -16.73
N THR A 194 11.47 2.59 -17.04
CA THR A 194 10.24 2.80 -17.81
C THR A 194 10.29 2.05 -19.14
N ASP A 195 9.16 1.51 -19.55
CA ASP A 195 8.96 0.92 -20.89
C ASP A 195 8.50 1.98 -21.92
N GLY A 196 8.19 3.20 -21.45
CA GLY A 196 7.75 4.33 -22.30
C GLY A 196 6.33 4.21 -22.85
N THR A 197 5.52 3.28 -22.32
CA THR A 197 4.14 3.05 -22.82
C THR A 197 3.09 3.86 -22.06
N GLY A 198 3.44 4.46 -20.91
CA GLY A 198 2.52 5.28 -20.13
C GLY A 198 2.20 6.62 -20.78
N GLU A 199 1.05 7.18 -20.43
CA GLU A 199 0.60 8.50 -20.92
C GLU A 199 1.47 9.64 -20.40
N LEU A 200 2.10 9.49 -19.23
CA LEU A 200 2.90 10.51 -18.56
C LEU A 200 4.40 10.20 -18.70
N HIS A 201 5.19 11.24 -18.90
CA HIS A 201 6.63 11.15 -18.72
C HIS A 201 6.97 10.94 -17.24
N THR A 202 8.17 10.43 -16.94
CA THR A 202 8.58 10.07 -15.58
C THR A 202 8.36 11.19 -14.56
N GLU A 203 8.73 12.43 -14.89
CA GLU A 203 8.57 13.59 -13.98
C GLU A 203 7.10 13.99 -13.78
N GLU A 204 6.27 13.78 -14.78
CA GLU A 204 4.83 14.04 -14.69
C GLU A 204 4.15 12.97 -13.84
N TYR A 205 4.54 11.72 -14.03
CA TYR A 205 4.10 10.61 -13.17
C TYR A 205 4.52 10.81 -11.71
N ASP A 206 5.76 11.22 -11.47
CA ASP A 206 6.26 11.53 -10.14
C ASP A 206 5.45 12.63 -9.45
N ARG A 207 5.05 13.67 -10.20
CA ARG A 207 4.15 14.72 -9.69
C ARG A 207 2.76 14.18 -9.40
N ALA A 208 2.18 13.38 -10.30
CA ALA A 208 0.86 12.78 -10.10
C ALA A 208 0.82 11.88 -8.86
N VAL A 209 1.85 11.06 -8.65
CA VAL A 209 1.96 10.24 -7.43
C VAL A 209 2.13 11.10 -6.19
N ARG A 210 2.90 12.19 -6.25
CA ARG A 210 3.01 13.13 -5.12
C ARG A 210 1.67 13.77 -4.77
N ASP A 211 0.89 14.18 -5.76
CA ASP A 211 -0.44 14.76 -5.55
C ASP A 211 -1.38 13.74 -4.89
N LEU A 212 -1.35 12.50 -5.37
CA LEU A 212 -2.12 11.41 -4.78
C LEU A 212 -1.72 11.15 -3.32
N VAL A 213 -0.42 11.09 -3.03
CA VAL A 213 0.08 10.88 -1.67
C VAL A 213 -0.22 12.08 -0.77
N ASN A 214 -0.22 13.29 -1.32
CA ASN A 214 -0.62 14.50 -0.61
C ASN A 214 -2.09 14.42 -0.17
N PHE A 215 -2.98 13.98 -1.05
CA PHE A 215 -4.38 13.70 -0.70
C PHE A 215 -4.50 12.62 0.38
N LEU A 216 -3.73 11.54 0.31
CA LEU A 216 -3.74 10.48 1.33
C LEU A 216 -3.18 10.97 2.68
N GLU A 217 -2.22 11.88 2.70
CA GLU A 217 -1.76 12.53 3.93
C GLU A 217 -2.86 13.39 4.55
N TYR A 218 -3.51 14.22 3.73
CA TYR A 218 -4.69 14.97 4.14
C TYR A 218 -5.78 14.05 4.72
N SER A 219 -6.10 12.95 4.02
CA SER A 219 -7.07 11.96 4.47
C SER A 219 -6.77 11.44 5.88
N GLY A 220 -5.49 11.18 6.16
CA GLY A 220 -5.03 10.66 7.45
C GLY A 220 -5.05 11.69 8.59
N ASP A 221 -5.00 12.97 8.28
CA ASP A 221 -4.93 14.06 9.27
C ASP A 221 -5.49 15.39 8.73
N PRO A 222 -6.80 15.48 8.49
CA PRO A 222 -7.41 16.66 7.88
C PRO A 222 -7.29 17.92 8.73
N VAL A 223 -7.08 17.77 10.05
CA VAL A 223 -6.91 18.92 10.97
C VAL A 223 -5.64 19.72 10.69
N LYS A 224 -4.64 19.12 10.05
CA LYS A 224 -3.42 19.84 9.64
C LYS A 224 -3.67 20.98 8.64
N LEU A 225 -4.82 20.99 7.96
CA LEU A 225 -5.20 22.10 7.06
C LEU A 225 -5.69 23.35 7.82
N GLU A 226 -6.01 23.21 9.10
CA GLU A 226 -6.60 24.27 9.93
C GLU A 226 -5.54 25.07 10.72
N GLY A 227 -4.23 24.69 10.60
CA GLY A 227 -3.12 25.20 11.40
C GLY A 227 -2.21 26.23 10.71
#